data_46847c27ec3dfecbba0fa25f17d2a6d0
#
_entry.id   46847c27ec3dfecbba0fa25f17d2a6d0
#
_cell.length_a   1.000
_cell.length_b   1.000
_cell.length_c   1.000
_cell.angle_alpha   90.00
_cell.angle_beta   90.00
_cell.angle_gamma   90.00
#
_symmetry.space_group_name_H-M   'P 1'
#
loop_
_entity.id
_entity.type
_entity.pdbx_description
1 polymer ?
#
loop_
_entity_poly.entity_id
_entity_poly.type
_entity_poly.pdbx_seq_one_letter_code
_entity_poly.pdbx_strand_id
1 'polypeptide(L)'
;MPGPLQGIRIIELAGIGPAPYACMLLADAGADVLRLERPGASPSDKPHWDLLNRSRPSVGIDLKHPDAAGIVLDLVADADALVEGMRPGATERLGLGPEACHARNPRLVYGRMTGWGQDGPLASAVGHDIDYIAISGALGAIGRAGDRPVPPLNLVGDFGGGGMLLAFGVTAALLESRSSGMGQVVDAAMTDGSASLMTMAHAFLATGLSTEERGTNLLDTGAHFYEVYETADGRFVAVGAIEPRFYAALLEGLDISKDDVPAQMDRSTWPRMKELFAATFATRTREEWEAHFQGTEACVAPVLSPLEAIDHPHNRARSTFVEVAGIRQPAPAPRFSRTPSSISAPPEDPGRSTDAALVRWGIDPSRIASLRAAGALG
;
A
#
# COMPACT_ATOMS: atom_id res chain seq x y z
N MET A 1 -19.81 -8.05 -7.34
CA MET A 1 -19.43 -9.50 -7.30
C MET A 1 -19.04 -9.86 -5.88
N PRO A 2 -19.21 -11.11 -5.47
CA PRO A 2 -19.02 -11.47 -4.06
C PRO A 2 -17.54 -11.54 -3.69
N GLY A 3 -17.03 -10.49 -3.07
CA GLY A 3 -15.75 -10.53 -2.34
C GLY A 3 -15.95 -10.96 -0.87
N PRO A 4 -14.87 -11.18 -0.11
CA PRO A 4 -14.96 -11.58 1.31
C PRO A 4 -15.62 -10.51 2.20
N LEU A 5 -15.65 -9.26 1.77
CA LEU A 5 -16.28 -8.13 2.47
C LEU A 5 -17.66 -7.77 1.90
N GLN A 6 -18.29 -8.66 1.13
CA GLN A 6 -19.63 -8.40 0.62
C GLN A 6 -20.61 -8.10 1.76
N GLY A 7 -21.40 -7.05 1.59
CA GLY A 7 -22.37 -6.57 2.58
C GLY A 7 -21.79 -5.64 3.64
N ILE A 8 -20.49 -5.34 3.59
CA ILE A 8 -19.86 -4.31 4.41
C ILE A 8 -20.02 -2.95 3.70
N ARG A 9 -20.48 -1.94 4.43
CA ARG A 9 -20.69 -0.56 3.95
C ARG A 9 -19.67 0.38 4.59
N ILE A 10 -18.89 1.06 3.76
CA ILE A 10 -17.80 1.94 4.22
C ILE A 10 -17.99 3.33 3.64
N ILE A 11 -17.89 4.35 4.47
CA ILE A 11 -17.81 5.75 4.04
C ILE A 11 -16.34 6.14 3.98
N GLU A 12 -15.90 6.68 2.85
CA GLU A 12 -14.58 7.28 2.69
C GLU A 12 -14.72 8.80 2.60
N LEU A 13 -14.12 9.53 3.52
CA LEU A 13 -13.88 10.95 3.33
C LEU A 13 -12.65 11.11 2.44
N ALA A 14 -12.83 11.65 1.25
CA ALA A 14 -11.80 11.71 0.21
C ALA A 14 -10.50 12.36 0.71
N GLY A 15 -9.40 11.71 0.39
CA GLY A 15 -8.04 12.13 0.67
C GLY A 15 -7.09 11.74 -0.46
N ILE A 16 -5.81 11.71 -0.16
CA ILE A 16 -4.74 11.29 -1.09
C ILE A 16 -3.92 10.17 -0.43
N GLY A 17 -3.25 9.35 -1.26
CA GLY A 17 -2.28 8.35 -0.80
C GLY A 17 -2.88 7.18 0.00
N PRO A 18 -2.51 7.03 1.28
CA PRO A 18 -2.75 5.80 2.04
C PRO A 18 -4.22 5.50 2.36
N ALA A 19 -5.05 6.48 2.69
CA ALA A 19 -6.47 6.24 2.96
C ALA A 19 -7.24 5.78 1.71
N PRO A 20 -7.13 6.43 0.54
CA PRO A 20 -7.65 5.89 -0.72
C PRO A 20 -7.14 4.50 -1.06
N TYR A 21 -5.85 4.20 -0.80
CA TYR A 21 -5.29 2.87 -1.03
C TYR A 21 -5.96 1.81 -0.14
N ALA A 22 -6.13 2.10 1.17
CA ALA A 22 -6.87 1.22 2.07
C ALA A 22 -8.30 0.95 1.58
N CYS A 23 -9.01 2.02 1.21
CA CYS A 23 -10.39 1.93 0.71
C CYS A 23 -10.47 1.19 -0.64
N MET A 24 -9.45 1.32 -1.51
CA MET A 24 -9.34 0.53 -2.74
C MET A 24 -9.24 -0.97 -2.43
N LEU A 25 -8.39 -1.36 -1.47
CA LEU A 25 -8.25 -2.77 -1.08
C LEU A 25 -9.56 -3.34 -0.51
N LEU A 26 -10.27 -2.56 0.32
CA LEU A 26 -11.55 -2.96 0.90
C LEU A 26 -12.64 -3.05 -0.17
N ALA A 27 -12.69 -2.13 -1.13
CA ALA A 27 -13.62 -2.15 -2.26
C ALA A 27 -13.33 -3.34 -3.20
N ASP A 28 -12.07 -3.58 -3.55
CA ASP A 28 -11.65 -4.74 -4.35
C ASP A 28 -12.03 -6.07 -3.66
N ALA A 29 -12.01 -6.09 -2.33
CA ALA A 29 -12.47 -7.22 -1.51
C ALA A 29 -14.01 -7.32 -1.39
N GLY A 30 -14.77 -6.43 -2.03
CA GLY A 30 -16.22 -6.51 -2.17
C GLY A 30 -17.03 -5.64 -1.20
N ALA A 31 -16.39 -4.78 -0.40
CA ALA A 31 -17.11 -3.78 0.38
C ALA A 31 -17.80 -2.74 -0.52
N ASP A 32 -18.98 -2.27 -0.11
CA ASP A 32 -19.65 -1.12 -0.73
C ASP A 32 -19.07 0.17 -0.13
N VAL A 33 -18.08 0.73 -0.81
CA VAL A 33 -17.37 1.94 -0.35
C VAL A 33 -17.93 3.17 -1.05
N LEU A 34 -18.48 4.10 -0.29
CA LEU A 34 -18.99 5.39 -0.76
C LEU A 34 -17.96 6.48 -0.52
N ARG A 35 -17.41 7.04 -1.60
CA ARG A 35 -16.42 8.11 -1.53
C ARG A 35 -17.08 9.48 -1.53
N LEU A 36 -16.94 10.22 -0.43
CA LEU A 36 -17.43 11.58 -0.27
C LEU A 36 -16.31 12.58 -0.59
N GLU A 37 -16.50 13.43 -1.59
CA GLU A 37 -15.48 14.37 -2.00
C GLU A 37 -16.06 15.76 -2.33
N ARG A 38 -15.18 16.74 -2.45
CA ARG A 38 -15.60 18.13 -2.67
C ARG A 38 -16.31 18.28 -4.03
N PRO A 39 -17.48 18.94 -4.09
CA PRO A 39 -18.15 19.24 -5.35
C PRO A 39 -17.31 20.17 -6.22
N GLY A 40 -17.44 20.04 -7.54
CA GLY A 40 -16.78 20.94 -8.50
C GLY A 40 -15.25 20.83 -8.50
N ALA A 41 -14.68 19.79 -7.94
CA ALA A 41 -13.32 19.40 -8.26
C ALA A 41 -13.27 19.19 -9.78
N SER A 42 -12.38 19.91 -10.49
CA SER A 42 -12.30 19.80 -11.94
C SER A 42 -12.11 18.33 -12.31
N PRO A 43 -12.90 17.81 -13.27
CA PRO A 43 -12.60 16.51 -13.84
C PRO A 43 -11.14 16.56 -14.31
N SER A 44 -10.38 15.55 -13.95
CA SER A 44 -9.05 15.41 -14.53
C SER A 44 -9.23 15.24 -16.04
N ASP A 45 -8.35 15.83 -16.86
CA ASP A 45 -8.27 15.54 -18.30
C ASP A 45 -8.08 14.03 -18.56
N LYS A 46 -7.75 13.27 -17.50
CA LYS A 46 -7.59 11.83 -17.47
C LYS A 46 -8.31 11.24 -16.26
N PRO A 47 -9.65 11.15 -16.25
CA PRO A 47 -10.42 10.73 -15.08
C PRO A 47 -10.05 9.33 -14.57
N HIS A 48 -9.52 8.47 -15.43
CA HIS A 48 -9.13 7.10 -15.09
C HIS A 48 -7.69 6.93 -14.60
N TRP A 49 -6.91 8.00 -14.49
CA TRP A 49 -5.51 7.91 -14.08
C TRP A 49 -5.33 7.59 -12.59
N ASP A 50 -6.23 8.05 -11.74
CA ASP A 50 -6.15 7.81 -10.28
C ASP A 50 -6.72 6.44 -9.91
N LEU A 51 -5.96 5.40 -10.21
CA LEU A 51 -6.35 4.01 -10.00
C LEU A 51 -6.67 3.67 -8.54
N LEU A 52 -6.17 4.48 -7.59
CA LEU A 52 -6.50 4.31 -6.17
C LEU A 52 -7.99 4.53 -5.89
N ASN A 53 -8.72 5.23 -6.78
CA ASN A 53 -10.14 5.52 -6.63
C ASN A 53 -11.07 4.52 -7.35
N ARG A 54 -10.53 3.46 -7.94
CA ARG A 54 -11.31 2.43 -8.63
C ARG A 54 -12.34 1.77 -7.72
N SER A 55 -13.39 1.23 -8.30
CA SER A 55 -14.47 0.45 -7.63
C SER A 55 -15.32 1.23 -6.62
N ARG A 56 -15.24 2.56 -6.59
CA ARG A 56 -15.95 3.40 -5.63
C ARG A 56 -16.75 4.49 -6.33
N PRO A 57 -18.07 4.56 -6.13
CA PRO A 57 -18.89 5.69 -6.58
C PRO A 57 -18.49 6.98 -5.83
N SER A 58 -18.45 8.08 -6.57
CA SER A 58 -18.11 9.40 -6.07
C SER A 58 -19.36 10.22 -5.79
N VAL A 59 -19.45 10.77 -4.58
CA VAL A 59 -20.50 11.69 -4.12
C VAL A 59 -19.89 13.07 -3.87
N GLY A 60 -20.36 14.07 -4.60
CA GLY A 60 -19.96 15.47 -4.42
C GLY A 60 -20.70 16.10 -3.25
N ILE A 61 -19.98 16.37 -2.15
CA ILE A 61 -20.51 17.01 -0.96
C ILE A 61 -19.53 18.06 -0.42
N ASP A 62 -20.03 19.27 -0.15
CA ASP A 62 -19.26 20.28 0.58
C ASP A 62 -19.36 20.04 2.09
N LEU A 63 -18.38 19.35 2.65
CA LEU A 63 -18.34 19.06 4.10
C LEU A 63 -18.30 20.31 5.00
N LYS A 64 -18.08 21.50 4.45
CA LYS A 64 -18.16 22.77 5.18
C LYS A 64 -19.56 23.38 5.19
N HIS A 65 -20.47 22.88 4.36
CA HIS A 65 -21.84 23.35 4.36
C HIS A 65 -22.55 22.96 5.68
N PRO A 66 -23.36 23.82 6.29
CA PRO A 66 -24.01 23.54 7.57
C PRO A 66 -24.81 22.23 7.62
N ASP A 67 -25.44 21.86 6.51
CA ASP A 67 -26.27 20.65 6.42
C ASP A 67 -25.47 19.38 6.10
N ALA A 68 -24.17 19.50 5.78
CA ALA A 68 -23.37 18.36 5.34
C ALA A 68 -23.13 17.34 6.47
N ALA A 69 -22.88 17.79 7.69
CA ALA A 69 -22.71 16.88 8.82
C ALA A 69 -23.94 16.00 9.03
N GLY A 70 -25.14 16.57 8.88
CA GLY A 70 -26.40 15.85 9.07
C GLY A 70 -26.57 14.69 8.08
N ILE A 71 -26.29 14.92 6.78
CA ILE A 71 -26.41 13.85 5.78
C ILE A 71 -25.33 12.77 5.94
N VAL A 72 -24.10 13.18 6.29
CA VAL A 72 -23.04 12.18 6.55
C VAL A 72 -23.36 11.34 7.78
N LEU A 73 -23.90 11.92 8.85
CA LEU A 73 -24.33 11.18 10.04
C LEU A 73 -25.52 10.24 9.74
N ASP A 74 -26.40 10.59 8.77
CA ASP A 74 -27.45 9.66 8.34
C ASP A 74 -26.86 8.47 7.57
N LEU A 75 -25.84 8.67 6.72
CA LEU A 75 -25.10 7.59 6.10
C LEU A 75 -24.38 6.72 7.13
N VAL A 76 -23.78 7.34 8.15
CA VAL A 76 -23.10 6.67 9.28
C VAL A 76 -24.04 5.74 10.04
N ALA A 77 -25.32 6.06 10.14
CA ALA A 77 -26.29 5.23 10.87
C ALA A 77 -26.34 3.77 10.36
N ASP A 78 -26.12 3.58 9.05
CA ASP A 78 -26.18 2.28 8.37
C ASP A 78 -24.81 1.82 7.82
N ALA A 79 -23.75 2.52 8.15
CA ALA A 79 -22.39 2.16 7.75
C ALA A 79 -21.73 1.23 8.78
N ASP A 80 -20.88 0.33 8.31
CA ASP A 80 -20.03 -0.51 9.17
C ASP A 80 -18.73 0.22 9.53
N ALA A 81 -18.20 1.05 8.62
CA ALA A 81 -17.00 1.84 8.87
C ALA A 81 -17.05 3.23 8.22
N LEU A 82 -16.29 4.15 8.80
CA LEU A 82 -15.90 5.42 8.18
C LEU A 82 -14.38 5.50 8.17
N VAL A 83 -13.80 5.90 7.04
CA VAL A 83 -12.35 6.07 6.86
C VAL A 83 -12.07 7.52 6.47
N GLU A 84 -11.11 8.13 7.14
CA GLU A 84 -10.66 9.49 6.85
C GLU A 84 -9.14 9.61 6.90
N GLY A 85 -8.58 10.61 6.21
CA GLY A 85 -7.14 10.92 6.20
C GLY A 85 -6.88 12.41 6.42
N MET A 86 -7.69 13.06 7.23
CA MET A 86 -7.57 14.48 7.53
C MET A 86 -6.61 14.72 8.72
N ARG A 87 -6.17 15.96 8.87
CA ARG A 87 -5.36 16.33 10.05
C ARG A 87 -6.17 16.17 11.35
N PRO A 88 -5.53 15.78 12.45
CA PRO A 88 -6.20 15.66 13.75
C PRO A 88 -7.07 16.87 14.09
N GLY A 89 -8.27 16.61 14.59
CA GLY A 89 -9.28 17.63 14.93
C GLY A 89 -10.04 18.22 13.74
N ALA A 90 -9.74 17.83 12.49
CA ALA A 90 -10.44 18.37 11.32
C ALA A 90 -11.87 17.82 11.21
N THR A 91 -12.06 16.54 11.39
CA THR A 91 -13.38 15.89 11.36
C THR A 91 -14.23 16.30 12.55
N GLU A 92 -13.62 16.52 13.72
CA GLU A 92 -14.30 17.05 14.90
C GLU A 92 -14.89 18.44 14.64
N ARG A 93 -14.14 19.35 14.00
CA ARG A 93 -14.63 20.68 13.61
C ARG A 93 -15.77 20.64 12.59
N LEU A 94 -15.83 19.56 11.80
CA LEU A 94 -16.91 19.33 10.83
C LEU A 94 -18.14 18.66 11.48
N GLY A 95 -18.10 18.32 12.77
CA GLY A 95 -19.16 17.55 13.44
C GLY A 95 -19.20 16.08 13.03
N LEU A 96 -18.09 15.55 12.47
CA LEU A 96 -17.95 14.21 11.95
C LEU A 96 -16.85 13.42 12.69
N GLY A 97 -16.37 13.89 13.83
CA GLY A 97 -15.40 13.17 14.65
C GLY A 97 -15.97 11.88 15.24
N PRO A 98 -15.09 11.02 15.81
CA PRO A 98 -15.49 9.73 16.35
C PRO A 98 -16.65 9.79 17.34
N GLU A 99 -16.66 10.77 18.24
CA GLU A 99 -17.71 10.93 19.25
C GLU A 99 -19.10 11.13 18.60
N ALA A 100 -19.20 12.06 17.64
CA ALA A 100 -20.45 12.33 16.92
C ALA A 100 -20.92 11.10 16.11
N CYS A 101 -19.99 10.42 15.45
CA CYS A 101 -20.29 9.24 14.67
C CYS A 101 -20.72 8.06 15.56
N HIS A 102 -20.05 7.81 16.69
CA HIS A 102 -20.42 6.75 17.63
C HIS A 102 -21.73 7.04 18.37
N ALA A 103 -22.05 8.31 18.63
CA ALA A 103 -23.37 8.69 19.16
C ALA A 103 -24.49 8.33 18.18
N ARG A 104 -24.22 8.38 16.86
CA ARG A 104 -25.17 8.01 15.81
C ARG A 104 -25.20 6.51 15.54
N ASN A 105 -24.04 5.85 15.55
CA ASN A 105 -23.87 4.41 15.33
C ASN A 105 -22.78 3.86 16.26
N PRO A 106 -23.14 3.31 17.42
CA PRO A 106 -22.16 2.76 18.37
C PRO A 106 -21.35 1.58 17.84
N ARG A 107 -21.75 0.98 16.71
CA ARG A 107 -21.06 -0.16 16.08
C ARG A 107 -20.05 0.27 15.03
N LEU A 108 -20.02 1.55 14.68
CA LEU A 108 -19.16 2.06 13.61
C LEU A 108 -17.67 1.86 13.92
N VAL A 109 -16.93 1.31 12.99
CA VAL A 109 -15.48 1.34 13.00
C VAL A 109 -15.00 2.65 12.39
N TYR A 110 -14.22 3.43 13.12
CA TYR A 110 -13.74 4.75 12.68
C TYR A 110 -12.23 4.67 12.36
N GLY A 111 -11.87 4.54 11.08
CA GLY A 111 -10.49 4.46 10.61
C GLY A 111 -9.89 5.84 10.37
N ARG A 112 -8.79 6.16 11.06
CA ARG A 112 -8.05 7.43 10.95
C ARG A 112 -6.66 7.18 10.38
N MET A 113 -6.36 7.76 9.23
CA MET A 113 -5.05 7.71 8.58
C MET A 113 -4.32 9.02 8.79
N THR A 114 -3.14 8.96 9.39
CA THR A 114 -2.26 10.13 9.55
C THR A 114 -0.80 9.76 9.30
N GLY A 115 0.04 10.78 9.17
CA GLY A 115 1.49 10.57 9.13
C GLY A 115 2.08 10.28 10.50
N TRP A 116 1.65 11.05 11.52
CA TRP A 116 2.28 11.12 12.83
C TRP A 116 1.43 10.54 13.98
N GLY A 117 0.19 10.12 13.73
CA GLY A 117 -0.77 9.75 14.76
C GLY A 117 -1.69 10.89 15.16
N GLN A 118 -2.67 10.57 16.02
CA GLN A 118 -3.64 11.54 16.52
C GLN A 118 -3.10 12.40 17.67
N ASP A 119 -2.04 11.95 18.31
CA ASP A 119 -1.36 12.62 19.42
C ASP A 119 0.15 12.70 19.20
N GLY A 120 0.88 13.20 20.22
CA GLY A 120 2.32 13.39 20.14
C GLY A 120 2.74 14.74 19.55
N PRO A 121 4.03 15.09 19.66
CA PRO A 121 4.53 16.43 19.35
C PRO A 121 4.43 16.80 17.86
N LEU A 122 4.34 15.83 16.96
CA LEU A 122 4.26 16.02 15.52
C LEU A 122 2.84 15.86 14.95
N ALA A 123 1.83 15.52 15.76
CA ALA A 123 0.47 15.23 15.30
C ALA A 123 -0.14 16.32 14.41
N SER A 124 0.16 17.59 14.67
CA SER A 124 -0.28 18.74 13.86
C SER A 124 0.69 19.15 12.75
N ALA A 125 1.87 18.53 12.67
CA ALA A 125 2.87 18.86 11.68
C ALA A 125 2.48 18.37 10.28
N VAL A 126 2.97 19.06 9.25
CA VAL A 126 2.88 18.58 7.86
C VAL A 126 4.00 17.58 7.59
N GLY A 127 3.78 16.70 6.63
CA GLY A 127 4.77 15.74 6.18
C GLY A 127 4.23 14.89 5.03
N HIS A 128 5.11 14.13 4.43
CA HIS A 128 4.83 13.14 3.38
C HIS A 128 5.56 11.83 3.71
N ASP A 129 5.34 10.80 2.92
CA ASP A 129 5.92 9.46 3.11
C ASP A 129 7.37 9.49 3.60
N ILE A 130 8.22 10.25 2.90
CA ILE A 130 9.66 10.32 3.20
C ILE A 130 9.95 10.82 4.61
N ASP A 131 9.14 11.75 5.15
CA ASP A 131 9.32 12.29 6.49
C ASP A 131 8.91 11.26 7.55
N TYR A 132 7.83 10.52 7.30
CA TYR A 132 7.33 9.49 8.22
C TYR A 132 8.29 8.31 8.32
N ILE A 133 8.80 7.84 7.16
CA ILE A 133 9.78 6.74 7.16
C ILE A 133 11.17 7.18 7.65
N ALA A 134 11.50 8.48 7.60
CA ALA A 134 12.73 9.00 8.18
C ALA A 134 12.72 8.90 9.70
N ILE A 135 11.63 9.30 10.34
CA ILE A 135 11.49 9.26 11.81
C ILE A 135 11.31 7.84 12.32
N SER A 136 10.66 6.95 11.57
CA SER A 136 10.53 5.53 11.94
C SER A 136 11.84 4.74 11.87
N GLY A 137 12.89 5.31 11.27
CA GLY A 137 14.18 4.63 11.05
C GLY A 137 14.24 3.81 9.75
N ALA A 138 13.10 3.58 9.06
CA ALA A 138 13.07 2.77 7.85
C ALA A 138 13.91 3.38 6.72
N LEU A 139 13.79 4.69 6.47
CA LEU A 139 14.59 5.37 5.45
C LEU A 139 16.09 5.26 5.72
N GLY A 140 16.50 5.39 6.99
CA GLY A 140 17.90 5.29 7.39
C GLY A 140 18.56 3.95 7.04
N ALA A 141 17.76 2.87 7.02
CA ALA A 141 18.22 1.52 6.73
C ALA A 141 18.24 1.17 5.22
N ILE A 142 17.62 1.99 4.35
CA ILE A 142 17.49 1.69 2.92
C ILE A 142 18.51 2.46 2.09
N GLY A 143 19.35 1.73 1.34
CA GLY A 143 20.38 2.29 0.45
C GLY A 143 21.68 1.51 0.50
N ARG A 144 22.66 1.97 -0.27
CA ARG A 144 23.99 1.33 -0.37
C ARG A 144 24.97 1.90 0.64
N ALA A 145 26.05 1.14 0.93
CA ALA A 145 27.12 1.59 1.79
C ALA A 145 27.80 2.86 1.24
N GLY A 146 28.03 3.83 2.11
CA GLY A 146 28.67 5.10 1.73
C GLY A 146 27.78 6.11 1.01
N ASP A 147 26.60 5.70 0.55
CA ASP A 147 25.66 6.57 -0.15
C ASP A 147 24.58 7.15 0.79
N ARG A 148 23.82 8.12 0.28
CA ARG A 148 22.64 8.65 0.96
C ARG A 148 21.55 7.58 1.06
N PRO A 149 20.67 7.63 2.08
CA PRO A 149 19.46 6.85 2.08
C PRO A 149 18.64 7.04 0.80
N VAL A 150 18.03 5.97 0.30
CA VAL A 150 17.24 5.99 -0.94
C VAL A 150 15.76 5.82 -0.59
N PRO A 151 14.90 6.83 -0.88
CA PRO A 151 13.46 6.66 -0.67
C PRO A 151 12.90 5.59 -1.62
N PRO A 152 12.18 4.58 -1.09
CA PRO A 152 11.61 3.48 -1.89
C PRO A 152 10.28 3.86 -2.51
N LEU A 153 10.19 4.97 -3.23
CA LEU A 153 8.93 5.62 -3.60
C LEU A 153 8.10 5.91 -2.32
N ASN A 154 6.78 5.81 -2.41
CA ASN A 154 5.87 5.87 -1.26
C ASN A 154 5.34 4.48 -0.86
N LEU A 155 6.14 3.43 -1.09
CA LEU A 155 5.72 2.05 -0.83
C LEU A 155 5.75 1.69 0.65
N VAL A 156 6.68 2.27 1.41
CA VAL A 156 6.89 1.91 2.82
C VAL A 156 6.00 2.74 3.76
N GLY A 157 5.97 4.06 3.62
CA GLY A 157 5.16 4.93 4.46
C GLY A 157 3.68 4.89 4.08
N ASP A 158 3.34 5.42 2.90
CA ASP A 158 1.94 5.55 2.47
C ASP A 158 1.25 4.19 2.35
N PHE A 159 1.87 3.23 1.66
CA PHE A 159 1.16 1.99 1.30
C PHE A 159 1.41 0.85 2.29
N GLY A 160 2.65 0.50 2.61
CA GLY A 160 2.95 -0.61 3.51
C GLY A 160 2.60 -0.31 4.96
N GLY A 161 3.19 0.73 5.52
CA GLY A 161 2.97 1.17 6.90
C GLY A 161 1.65 1.89 7.12
N GLY A 162 1.11 2.56 6.10
CA GLY A 162 -0.14 3.30 6.15
C GLY A 162 -1.34 2.47 5.70
N GLY A 163 -1.62 2.50 4.38
CA GLY A 163 -2.87 1.99 3.82
C GLY A 163 -3.11 0.50 4.07
N MET A 164 -2.08 -0.36 3.98
CA MET A 164 -2.22 -1.79 4.29
C MET A 164 -2.59 -2.01 5.75
N LEU A 165 -1.93 -1.33 6.69
CA LEU A 165 -2.24 -1.47 8.12
C LEU A 165 -3.57 -0.84 8.49
N LEU A 166 -3.99 0.25 7.83
CA LEU A 166 -5.34 0.78 8.00
C LEU A 166 -6.39 -0.24 7.53
N ALA A 167 -6.22 -0.84 6.34
CA ALA A 167 -7.15 -1.86 5.84
C ALA A 167 -7.21 -3.09 6.75
N PHE A 168 -6.05 -3.53 7.26
CA PHE A 168 -5.98 -4.60 8.27
C PHE A 168 -6.70 -4.21 9.56
N GLY A 169 -6.41 -3.03 10.11
CA GLY A 169 -7.00 -2.53 11.35
C GLY A 169 -8.52 -2.38 11.27
N VAL A 170 -9.02 -1.79 10.16
CA VAL A 170 -10.46 -1.68 9.90
C VAL A 170 -11.11 -3.06 9.80
N THR A 171 -10.50 -4.01 9.10
CA THR A 171 -11.04 -5.37 8.96
C THR A 171 -11.07 -6.10 10.30
N ALA A 172 -10.01 -5.99 11.12
CA ALA A 172 -9.94 -6.57 12.45
C ALA A 172 -10.99 -5.96 13.39
N ALA A 173 -11.16 -4.64 13.35
CA ALA A 173 -12.16 -3.94 14.15
C ALA A 173 -13.60 -4.26 13.71
N LEU A 174 -13.85 -4.48 12.40
CA LEU A 174 -15.14 -4.95 11.90
C LEU A 174 -15.46 -6.37 12.41
N LEU A 175 -14.48 -7.25 12.44
CA LEU A 175 -14.65 -8.60 13.00
C LEU A 175 -14.96 -8.56 14.50
N GLU A 176 -14.26 -7.72 15.25
CA GLU A 176 -14.49 -7.51 16.68
C GLU A 176 -15.88 -6.93 16.93
N SER A 177 -16.27 -5.86 16.19
CA SER A 177 -17.58 -5.20 16.32
C SER A 177 -18.76 -6.14 16.05
N ARG A 178 -18.59 -7.16 15.20
CA ARG A 178 -19.61 -8.19 14.97
C ARG A 178 -19.82 -9.09 16.20
N SER A 179 -18.81 -9.25 17.04
CA SER A 179 -18.85 -10.06 18.25
C SER A 179 -19.33 -9.25 19.45
N SER A 180 -18.79 -8.05 19.65
CA SER A 180 -19.10 -7.21 20.80
C SER A 180 -20.38 -6.37 20.64
N GLY A 181 -20.73 -6.04 19.38
CA GLY A 181 -21.75 -5.07 19.05
C GLY A 181 -21.28 -3.61 19.18
N MET A 182 -20.00 -3.37 19.40
CA MET A 182 -19.40 -2.05 19.59
C MET A 182 -18.33 -1.77 18.52
N GLY A 183 -18.33 -0.57 17.97
CA GLY A 183 -17.26 -0.09 17.12
C GLY A 183 -16.11 0.52 17.94
N GLN A 184 -15.06 0.92 17.23
CA GLN A 184 -13.90 1.56 17.85
C GLN A 184 -13.17 2.46 16.86
N VAL A 185 -12.29 3.32 17.37
CA VAL A 185 -11.35 4.10 16.55
C VAL A 185 -10.13 3.23 16.24
N VAL A 186 -9.73 3.24 14.97
CA VAL A 186 -8.47 2.69 14.50
C VAL A 186 -7.57 3.86 14.09
N ASP A 187 -6.61 4.19 14.93
CA ASP A 187 -5.57 5.19 14.63
C ASP A 187 -4.42 4.50 13.89
N ALA A 188 -4.27 4.79 12.61
CA ALA A 188 -3.25 4.22 11.74
C ALA A 188 -2.26 5.31 11.33
N ALA A 189 -1.19 5.45 12.11
CA ALA A 189 -0.12 6.38 11.79
C ALA A 189 0.93 5.71 10.88
N MET A 190 1.30 6.39 9.79
CA MET A 190 2.34 5.88 8.87
C MET A 190 3.69 5.69 9.56
N THR A 191 4.02 6.54 10.52
CA THR A 191 5.25 6.39 11.32
C THR A 191 5.25 5.09 12.12
N ASP A 192 4.15 4.79 12.82
CA ASP A 192 4.02 3.57 13.63
C ASP A 192 4.05 2.32 12.75
N GLY A 193 3.30 2.38 11.64
CA GLY A 193 3.27 1.29 10.69
C GLY A 193 4.62 1.02 10.03
N SER A 194 5.34 2.05 9.64
CA SER A 194 6.70 1.91 9.09
C SER A 194 7.67 1.35 10.13
N ALA A 195 7.55 1.77 11.39
CA ALA A 195 8.34 1.20 12.49
C ALA A 195 8.01 -0.29 12.71
N SER A 196 6.73 -0.68 12.61
CA SER A 196 6.29 -2.07 12.68
C SER A 196 6.92 -2.94 11.58
N LEU A 197 7.05 -2.42 10.36
CA LEU A 197 7.74 -3.12 9.25
C LEU A 197 9.22 -3.37 9.56
N MET A 198 9.85 -2.58 10.42
CA MET A 198 11.25 -2.73 10.83
C MET A 198 11.47 -3.73 11.97
N THR A 199 10.46 -4.46 12.43
CA THR A 199 10.55 -5.37 13.58
C THR A 199 11.70 -6.38 13.45
N MET A 200 11.89 -6.99 12.26
CA MET A 200 12.99 -7.94 12.03
C MET A 200 14.35 -7.23 12.04
N ALA A 201 14.46 -6.04 11.48
CA ALA A 201 15.69 -5.26 11.50
C ALA A 201 16.13 -4.91 12.93
N HIS A 202 15.18 -4.52 13.78
CA HIS A 202 15.44 -4.30 15.22
C HIS A 202 15.91 -5.57 15.93
N ALA A 203 15.32 -6.73 15.61
CA ALA A 203 15.77 -8.00 16.17
C ALA A 203 17.22 -8.34 15.75
N PHE A 204 17.58 -8.09 14.50
CA PHE A 204 18.94 -8.31 13.98
C PHE A 204 19.95 -7.35 14.61
N LEU A 205 19.60 -6.09 14.83
CA LEU A 205 20.44 -5.13 15.56
C LEU A 205 20.65 -5.57 17.02
N ALA A 206 19.57 -5.96 17.70
CA ALA A 206 19.64 -6.38 19.11
C ALA A 206 20.47 -7.65 19.33
N THR A 207 20.56 -8.52 18.33
CA THR A 207 21.32 -9.77 18.39
C THR A 207 22.72 -9.65 17.78
N GLY A 208 23.11 -8.49 17.25
CA GLY A 208 24.40 -8.29 16.58
C GLY A 208 24.50 -8.96 15.19
N LEU A 209 23.39 -9.47 14.65
CA LEU A 209 23.33 -10.00 13.27
C LEU A 209 23.38 -8.89 12.22
N SER A 210 23.02 -7.67 12.58
CA SER A 210 23.18 -6.47 11.75
C SER A 210 23.79 -5.33 12.55
N THR A 211 24.33 -4.36 11.84
CA THR A 211 24.82 -3.08 12.37
C THR A 211 23.98 -1.94 11.82
N GLU A 212 24.08 -0.75 12.40
CA GLU A 212 23.41 0.45 11.90
C GLU A 212 24.03 0.97 10.58
N GLU A 213 25.18 0.46 10.18
CA GLU A 213 25.84 0.83 8.94
C GLU A 213 25.09 0.21 7.76
N ARG A 214 24.33 1.06 7.08
CA ARG A 214 23.53 0.69 5.90
C ARG A 214 24.38 0.14 4.75
N GLY A 215 23.87 -0.88 4.07
CA GLY A 215 24.53 -1.47 2.89
C GLY A 215 25.69 -2.41 3.24
N THR A 216 25.86 -2.76 4.53
CA THR A 216 26.89 -3.68 5.01
C THR A 216 26.32 -4.97 5.61
N ASN A 217 25.00 -5.09 5.67
CA ASN A 217 24.31 -6.20 6.30
C ASN A 217 23.79 -7.23 5.27
N LEU A 218 23.16 -8.28 5.77
CA LEU A 218 22.71 -9.40 4.95
C LEU A 218 21.67 -8.99 3.89
N LEU A 219 20.66 -8.18 4.29
CA LEU A 219 19.50 -7.89 3.47
C LEU A 219 19.49 -6.48 2.84
N ASP A 220 20.55 -5.72 3.05
CA ASP A 220 20.65 -4.33 2.61
C ASP A 220 21.75 -4.09 1.57
N THR A 221 22.04 -5.12 0.77
CA THR A 221 23.10 -5.15 -0.25
C THR A 221 24.53 -5.32 0.29
N GLY A 222 24.74 -5.61 1.57
CA GLY A 222 26.08 -5.92 2.10
C GLY A 222 26.61 -7.25 1.57
N ALA A 223 25.78 -8.30 1.59
CA ALA A 223 26.15 -9.63 1.14
C ALA A 223 26.17 -9.77 -0.39
N HIS A 224 27.19 -10.44 -0.94
CA HIS A 224 27.31 -10.69 -2.39
C HIS A 224 26.21 -11.60 -2.94
N PHE A 225 25.60 -12.41 -2.11
CA PHE A 225 24.51 -13.32 -2.47
C PHE A 225 23.13 -12.72 -2.19
N TYR A 226 23.06 -11.43 -1.81
CA TYR A 226 21.82 -10.65 -1.66
C TYR A 226 22.06 -9.25 -2.22
N GLU A 227 22.09 -9.13 -3.54
CA GLU A 227 22.52 -7.93 -4.26
C GLU A 227 21.87 -7.83 -5.64
N VAL A 228 21.98 -6.68 -6.25
CA VAL A 228 21.60 -6.41 -7.65
C VAL A 228 22.85 -6.20 -8.48
N TYR A 229 23.00 -6.97 -9.55
CA TYR A 229 24.16 -6.93 -10.44
C TYR A 229 23.80 -6.43 -11.83
N GLU A 230 24.69 -5.62 -12.40
CA GLU A 230 24.57 -5.15 -13.76
C GLU A 230 24.99 -6.26 -14.74
N THR A 231 24.27 -6.35 -15.86
CA THR A 231 24.47 -7.33 -16.92
C THR A 231 25.13 -6.70 -18.15
N ALA A 232 25.58 -7.50 -19.12
CA ALA A 232 26.32 -7.04 -20.30
C ALA A 232 25.56 -5.98 -21.13
N ASP A 233 24.25 -5.95 -21.04
CA ASP A 233 23.35 -5.01 -21.74
C ASP A 233 22.97 -3.76 -20.91
N GLY A 234 23.67 -3.53 -19.77
CA GLY A 234 23.38 -2.38 -18.88
C GLY A 234 22.06 -2.49 -18.13
N ARG A 235 21.47 -3.70 -18.09
CA ARG A 235 20.29 -4.03 -17.29
C ARG A 235 20.73 -4.71 -16.00
N PHE A 236 19.78 -5.26 -15.20
CA PHE A 236 20.10 -5.78 -13.90
C PHE A 236 19.43 -7.12 -13.63
N VAL A 237 20.10 -7.93 -12.81
CA VAL A 237 19.53 -9.11 -12.15
C VAL A 237 19.62 -8.96 -10.65
N ALA A 238 18.62 -9.48 -9.94
CA ALA A 238 18.61 -9.58 -8.49
C ALA A 238 19.01 -10.98 -8.07
N VAL A 239 19.85 -11.07 -7.04
CA VAL A 239 20.33 -12.33 -6.43
C VAL A 239 19.85 -12.37 -4.98
N GLY A 240 19.29 -13.51 -4.53
CA GLY A 240 18.79 -13.68 -3.17
C GLY A 240 19.08 -15.07 -2.60
N ALA A 241 20.27 -15.63 -2.86
CA ALA A 241 20.66 -17.01 -2.53
C ALA A 241 21.19 -17.14 -1.09
N ILE A 242 20.31 -16.93 -0.10
CA ILE A 242 20.68 -16.88 1.34
C ILE A 242 21.06 -18.26 1.87
N GLU A 243 20.23 -19.28 1.63
CA GLU A 243 20.44 -20.63 2.14
C GLU A 243 21.61 -21.32 1.45
N PRO A 244 22.41 -22.16 2.16
CA PRO A 244 23.60 -22.80 1.60
C PRO A 244 23.36 -23.62 0.33
N ARG A 245 22.18 -24.24 0.21
CA ARG A 245 21.83 -25.00 -1.01
C ARG A 245 21.59 -24.10 -2.21
N PHE A 246 20.92 -22.94 -2.00
CA PHE A 246 20.67 -21.95 -3.05
C PHE A 246 21.96 -21.25 -3.45
N TYR A 247 22.83 -20.96 -2.46
CA TYR A 247 24.16 -20.43 -2.75
C TYR A 247 25.03 -21.41 -3.57
N ALA A 248 24.97 -22.70 -3.27
CA ALA A 248 25.67 -23.71 -4.06
C ALA A 248 25.14 -23.76 -5.51
N ALA A 249 23.82 -23.70 -5.70
CA ALA A 249 23.21 -23.64 -7.05
C ALA A 249 23.58 -22.34 -7.79
N LEU A 250 23.70 -21.22 -7.07
CA LEU A 250 24.16 -19.96 -7.64
C LEU A 250 25.63 -20.07 -8.12
N LEU A 251 26.52 -20.58 -7.29
CA LEU A 251 27.93 -20.77 -7.67
C LEU A 251 28.08 -21.69 -8.90
N GLU A 252 27.34 -22.79 -8.91
CA GLU A 252 27.30 -23.69 -10.07
C GLU A 252 26.86 -22.99 -11.36
N GLY A 253 25.76 -22.20 -11.26
CA GLY A 253 25.26 -21.42 -12.40
C GLY A 253 26.18 -20.27 -12.84
N LEU A 254 27.06 -19.82 -11.97
CA LEU A 254 28.09 -18.83 -12.29
C LEU A 254 29.43 -19.47 -12.78
N ASP A 255 29.51 -20.79 -12.88
CA ASP A 255 30.72 -21.52 -13.15
C ASP A 255 31.86 -21.24 -12.14
N ILE A 256 31.50 -21.01 -10.87
CA ILE A 256 32.47 -20.75 -9.79
C ILE A 256 32.57 -21.96 -8.87
N SER A 257 33.80 -22.50 -8.75
CA SER A 257 34.05 -23.64 -7.84
C SER A 257 33.82 -23.24 -6.39
N LYS A 258 33.08 -24.05 -5.65
CA LYS A 258 32.86 -23.87 -4.21
C LYS A 258 34.18 -23.91 -3.40
N ASP A 259 35.18 -24.63 -3.90
CA ASP A 259 36.47 -24.78 -3.25
C ASP A 259 37.36 -23.52 -3.41
N ASP A 260 37.03 -22.66 -4.38
CA ASP A 260 37.77 -21.45 -4.71
C ASP A 260 37.21 -20.20 -4.00
N VAL A 261 36.10 -20.34 -3.27
CA VAL A 261 35.45 -19.21 -2.58
C VAL A 261 35.47 -19.35 -1.06
N PRO A 262 35.51 -18.23 -0.32
CA PRO A 262 35.45 -18.24 1.13
C PRO A 262 34.08 -18.71 1.63
N ALA A 263 33.97 -18.91 2.96
CA ALA A 263 32.68 -19.22 3.58
C ALA A 263 31.66 -18.11 3.29
N GLN A 264 30.46 -18.51 2.85
CA GLN A 264 29.37 -17.59 2.44
C GLN A 264 29.10 -16.47 3.43
N MET A 265 29.09 -16.78 4.73
CA MET A 265 28.76 -15.84 5.81
C MET A 265 29.96 -15.08 6.37
N ASP A 266 31.16 -15.25 5.80
CA ASP A 266 32.31 -14.44 6.17
C ASP A 266 32.21 -13.03 5.59
N ARG A 267 31.68 -12.12 6.40
CA ARG A 267 31.42 -10.71 6.01
C ARG A 267 32.67 -9.97 5.52
N SER A 268 33.87 -10.36 6.00
CA SER A 268 35.13 -9.72 5.59
C SER A 268 35.45 -9.94 4.11
N THR A 269 34.88 -10.97 3.52
CA THR A 269 35.10 -11.36 2.13
C THR A 269 34.01 -10.86 1.18
N TRP A 270 32.88 -10.39 1.69
CA TRP A 270 31.75 -9.95 0.87
C TRP A 270 32.10 -8.91 -0.20
N PRO A 271 32.89 -7.86 0.10
CA PRO A 271 33.26 -6.88 -0.93
C PRO A 271 34.00 -7.52 -2.13
N ARG A 272 34.97 -8.39 -1.88
CA ARG A 272 35.72 -9.10 -2.93
C ARG A 272 34.81 -10.04 -3.73
N MET A 273 33.91 -10.73 -3.04
CA MET A 273 32.96 -11.65 -3.70
C MET A 273 31.95 -10.87 -4.56
N LYS A 274 31.55 -9.66 -4.16
CA LYS A 274 30.72 -8.78 -4.99
C LYS A 274 31.41 -8.39 -6.29
N GLU A 275 32.71 -8.07 -6.24
CA GLU A 275 33.49 -7.76 -7.44
C GLU A 275 33.55 -8.97 -8.40
N LEU A 276 33.77 -10.18 -7.87
CA LEU A 276 33.77 -11.42 -8.66
C LEU A 276 32.40 -11.65 -9.33
N PHE A 277 31.30 -11.54 -8.56
CA PHE A 277 29.96 -11.74 -9.07
C PHE A 277 29.59 -10.66 -10.10
N ALA A 278 29.95 -9.40 -9.85
CA ALA A 278 29.72 -8.33 -10.81
C ALA A 278 30.44 -8.58 -12.14
N ALA A 279 31.72 -9.00 -12.09
CA ALA A 279 32.47 -9.36 -13.30
C ALA A 279 31.82 -10.53 -14.04
N THR A 280 31.30 -11.52 -13.31
CA THR A 280 30.63 -12.69 -13.92
C THR A 280 29.30 -12.30 -14.56
N PHE A 281 28.44 -11.56 -13.83
CA PHE A 281 27.14 -11.13 -14.38
C PHE A 281 27.26 -10.18 -15.58
N ALA A 282 28.34 -9.41 -15.67
CA ALA A 282 28.62 -8.55 -16.82
C ALA A 282 28.97 -9.34 -18.13
N THR A 283 29.09 -10.68 -18.10
CA THR A 283 29.44 -11.50 -19.27
C THR A 283 28.26 -11.86 -20.16
N ARG A 284 27.03 -11.78 -19.67
CA ARG A 284 25.82 -12.12 -20.42
C ARG A 284 24.77 -11.03 -20.24
N THR A 285 23.80 -10.96 -21.14
CA THR A 285 22.62 -10.07 -21.03
C THR A 285 21.67 -10.55 -19.93
N ARG A 286 20.78 -9.66 -19.49
CA ARG A 286 19.73 -9.99 -18.50
C ARG A 286 18.86 -11.16 -18.98
N GLU A 287 18.47 -11.17 -20.25
CA GLU A 287 17.64 -12.24 -20.83
C GLU A 287 18.39 -13.59 -20.87
N GLU A 288 19.68 -13.59 -21.24
CA GLU A 288 20.50 -14.79 -21.21
C GLU A 288 20.66 -15.35 -19.78
N TRP A 289 20.83 -14.47 -18.76
CA TRP A 289 20.88 -14.89 -17.36
C TRP A 289 19.53 -15.43 -16.86
N GLU A 290 18.43 -14.80 -17.23
CA GLU A 290 17.08 -15.29 -16.88
C GLU A 290 16.86 -16.70 -17.46
N ALA A 291 17.17 -16.91 -18.74
CA ALA A 291 17.05 -18.22 -19.37
C ALA A 291 17.99 -19.25 -18.73
N HIS A 292 19.22 -18.85 -18.41
CA HIS A 292 20.23 -19.73 -17.81
C HIS A 292 19.84 -20.26 -16.43
N PHE A 293 19.25 -19.39 -15.58
CA PHE A 293 18.80 -19.75 -14.24
C PHE A 293 17.37 -20.30 -14.18
N GLN A 294 16.67 -20.37 -15.31
CA GLN A 294 15.31 -20.88 -15.35
C GLN A 294 15.24 -22.34 -14.86
N GLY A 295 14.41 -22.59 -13.85
CA GLY A 295 14.21 -23.93 -13.29
C GLY A 295 15.29 -24.39 -12.30
N THR A 296 16.26 -23.52 -11.97
CA THR A 296 17.27 -23.78 -10.93
C THR A 296 16.81 -23.26 -9.56
N GLU A 297 17.53 -23.62 -8.50
CA GLU A 297 17.31 -23.09 -7.15
C GLU A 297 18.26 -21.92 -6.81
N ALA A 298 18.89 -21.26 -7.78
CA ALA A 298 19.92 -20.23 -7.58
C ALA A 298 19.41 -18.88 -7.06
N CYS A 299 18.10 -18.69 -6.96
CA CYS A 299 17.46 -17.44 -6.51
C CYS A 299 17.93 -16.21 -7.30
N VAL A 300 17.97 -16.30 -8.64
CA VAL A 300 18.28 -15.22 -9.56
C VAL A 300 17.02 -14.83 -10.33
N ALA A 301 16.75 -13.54 -10.44
CA ALA A 301 15.61 -13.02 -11.19
C ALA A 301 15.98 -11.74 -11.96
N PRO A 302 15.37 -11.48 -13.13
CA PRO A 302 15.57 -10.23 -13.85
C PRO A 302 14.95 -9.05 -13.07
N VAL A 303 15.65 -7.93 -13.02
CA VAL A 303 15.06 -6.67 -12.54
C VAL A 303 14.31 -6.02 -13.70
N LEU A 304 12.99 -5.98 -13.58
CA LEU A 304 12.09 -5.48 -14.61
C LEU A 304 11.63 -4.07 -14.32
N SER A 305 11.45 -3.25 -15.36
CA SER A 305 10.68 -2.02 -15.23
C SER A 305 9.20 -2.33 -14.96
N PRO A 306 8.41 -1.36 -14.44
CA PRO A 306 6.97 -1.56 -14.23
C PRO A 306 6.21 -1.98 -15.50
N LEU A 307 6.64 -1.51 -16.68
CA LEU A 307 6.02 -1.88 -17.95
C LEU A 307 6.42 -3.28 -18.41
N GLU A 308 7.70 -3.67 -18.26
CA GLU A 308 8.16 -5.01 -18.58
C GLU A 308 7.51 -6.07 -17.67
N ALA A 309 7.30 -5.73 -16.38
CA ALA A 309 6.68 -6.64 -15.43
C ALA A 309 5.27 -7.10 -15.87
N ILE A 310 4.51 -6.25 -16.59
CA ILE A 310 3.18 -6.59 -17.08
C ILE A 310 3.22 -7.77 -18.05
N ASP A 311 4.25 -7.82 -18.88
CA ASP A 311 4.38 -8.80 -19.95
C ASP A 311 5.25 -10.04 -19.59
N HIS A 312 5.82 -10.05 -18.37
CA HIS A 312 6.61 -11.18 -17.89
C HIS A 312 5.75 -12.47 -17.83
N PRO A 313 6.26 -13.63 -18.34
CA PRO A 313 5.48 -14.87 -18.46
C PRO A 313 4.81 -15.33 -17.16
N HIS A 314 5.50 -15.24 -16.03
CA HIS A 314 4.93 -15.59 -14.72
C HIS A 314 3.76 -14.67 -14.35
N ASN A 315 3.90 -13.36 -14.54
CA ASN A 315 2.85 -12.39 -14.22
C ASN A 315 1.63 -12.55 -15.12
N ARG A 316 1.84 -12.85 -16.41
CA ARG A 316 0.77 -13.18 -17.36
C ARG A 316 0.03 -14.45 -16.95
N ALA A 317 0.75 -15.54 -16.66
CA ALA A 317 0.16 -16.80 -16.23
C ALA A 317 -0.67 -16.65 -14.95
N ARG A 318 -0.26 -15.76 -14.04
CA ARG A 318 -0.96 -15.46 -12.81
C ARG A 318 -2.03 -14.36 -12.97
N SER A 319 -2.14 -13.71 -14.13
CA SER A 319 -2.98 -12.52 -14.29
C SER A 319 -2.72 -11.49 -13.17
N THR A 320 -1.43 -11.20 -12.92
CA THR A 320 -1.01 -10.23 -11.89
C THR A 320 -1.41 -8.82 -12.26
N PHE A 321 -1.55 -8.57 -13.56
CA PHE A 321 -2.05 -7.31 -14.11
C PHE A 321 -3.32 -7.59 -14.92
N VAL A 322 -4.24 -6.62 -14.92
CA VAL A 322 -5.49 -6.62 -15.68
C VAL A 322 -5.66 -5.31 -16.42
N GLU A 323 -6.48 -5.31 -17.44
CA GLU A 323 -6.85 -4.08 -18.15
C GLU A 323 -8.27 -3.68 -17.78
N VAL A 324 -8.47 -2.43 -17.34
CA VAL A 324 -9.77 -1.83 -17.03
C VAL A 324 -9.83 -0.46 -17.68
N ALA A 325 -10.84 -0.22 -18.51
CA ALA A 325 -11.02 1.02 -19.25
C ALA A 325 -9.77 1.46 -20.06
N GLY A 326 -9.06 0.48 -20.67
CA GLY A 326 -7.88 0.72 -21.47
C GLY A 326 -6.58 0.97 -20.68
N ILE A 327 -6.61 0.85 -19.35
CA ILE A 327 -5.42 0.99 -18.49
C ILE A 327 -5.03 -0.36 -17.90
N ARG A 328 -3.80 -0.80 -18.18
CA ARG A 328 -3.20 -1.97 -17.55
C ARG A 328 -2.75 -1.60 -16.14
N GLN A 329 -3.20 -2.35 -15.15
CA GLN A 329 -3.02 -2.06 -13.73
C GLN A 329 -2.91 -3.35 -12.91
N PRO A 330 -2.36 -3.29 -11.67
CA PRO A 330 -2.33 -4.46 -10.80
C PRO A 330 -3.73 -4.99 -10.52
N ALA A 331 -3.90 -6.31 -10.65
CA ALA A 331 -5.09 -7.01 -10.24
C ALA A 331 -5.27 -6.95 -8.71
N PRO A 332 -6.50 -7.13 -8.20
CA PRO A 332 -6.72 -7.23 -6.76
C PRO A 332 -5.89 -8.34 -6.10
N ALA A 333 -5.31 -8.02 -4.96
CA ALA A 333 -4.58 -8.94 -4.11
C ALA A 333 -5.02 -8.74 -2.63
N PRO A 334 -5.02 -9.81 -1.79
CA PRO A 334 -4.73 -11.20 -2.10
C PRO A 334 -5.83 -11.89 -2.92
N ARG A 335 -5.57 -13.11 -3.39
CA ARG A 335 -6.56 -13.93 -4.11
C ARG A 335 -7.28 -14.85 -3.15
N PHE A 336 -8.59 -14.79 -3.17
CA PHE A 336 -9.45 -15.67 -2.37
C PHE A 336 -10.00 -16.81 -3.22
N SER A 337 -9.88 -18.05 -2.77
CA SER A 337 -10.27 -19.24 -3.53
C SER A 337 -11.78 -19.36 -3.74
N ARG A 338 -12.59 -18.86 -2.81
CA ARG A 338 -14.07 -18.99 -2.83
C ARG A 338 -14.79 -17.68 -3.11
N THR A 339 -14.24 -16.55 -2.64
CA THR A 339 -14.81 -15.20 -2.77
C THR A 339 -13.79 -14.29 -3.44
N PRO A 340 -13.55 -14.43 -4.77
CA PRO A 340 -12.50 -13.69 -5.44
C PRO A 340 -12.75 -12.17 -5.38
N SER A 341 -11.68 -11.43 -5.14
CA SER A 341 -11.67 -9.97 -5.27
C SER A 341 -11.79 -9.56 -6.74
N SER A 342 -12.35 -8.38 -7.01
CA SER A 342 -12.53 -7.86 -8.37
C SER A 342 -12.59 -6.35 -8.42
N ILE A 343 -12.13 -5.77 -9.54
CA ILE A 343 -12.36 -4.36 -9.86
C ILE A 343 -13.76 -4.25 -10.46
N SER A 344 -14.67 -3.54 -9.81
CA SER A 344 -16.06 -3.41 -10.24
C SER A 344 -16.27 -2.28 -11.25
N ALA A 345 -15.45 -1.23 -11.19
CA ALA A 345 -15.50 -0.07 -12.07
C ALA A 345 -14.17 0.66 -12.13
N PRO A 346 -13.84 1.38 -13.21
CA PRO A 346 -12.75 2.34 -13.21
C PRO A 346 -13.04 3.49 -12.24
N PRO A 347 -12.06 4.33 -11.90
CA PRO A 347 -12.30 5.60 -11.21
C PRO A 347 -13.31 6.46 -11.96
N GLU A 348 -14.16 7.16 -11.24
CA GLU A 348 -15.12 8.10 -11.83
C GLU A 348 -14.78 9.56 -11.50
N ASP A 349 -15.36 10.47 -12.26
CA ASP A 349 -15.21 11.91 -12.00
C ASP A 349 -15.86 12.30 -10.67
N PRO A 350 -15.34 13.30 -9.97
CA PRO A 350 -15.87 13.77 -8.71
C PRO A 350 -17.38 14.12 -8.79
N GLY A 351 -18.17 13.50 -7.91
CA GLY A 351 -19.61 13.74 -7.80
C GLY A 351 -20.48 13.06 -8.87
N ARG A 352 -19.90 12.29 -9.79
CA ARG A 352 -20.63 11.67 -10.90
C ARG A 352 -21.80 10.81 -10.44
N SER A 353 -21.65 10.12 -9.35
CA SER A 353 -22.65 9.18 -8.82
C SER A 353 -23.48 9.75 -7.67
N THR A 354 -23.43 11.06 -7.39
CA THR A 354 -24.01 11.68 -6.19
C THR A 354 -25.43 11.19 -5.90
N ASP A 355 -26.39 11.43 -6.77
CA ASP A 355 -27.80 11.10 -6.51
C ASP A 355 -28.04 9.60 -6.44
N ALA A 356 -27.52 8.86 -7.42
CA ALA A 356 -27.72 7.42 -7.50
C ALA A 356 -27.11 6.68 -6.30
N ALA A 357 -25.93 7.10 -5.86
CA ALA A 357 -25.25 6.50 -4.71
C ALA A 357 -25.95 6.83 -3.40
N LEU A 358 -26.40 8.09 -3.19
CA LEU A 358 -27.13 8.49 -1.99
C LEU A 358 -28.48 7.77 -1.87
N VAL A 359 -29.24 7.63 -3.00
CA VAL A 359 -30.50 6.85 -3.03
C VAL A 359 -30.22 5.38 -2.67
N ARG A 360 -29.21 4.76 -3.26
CA ARG A 360 -28.80 3.39 -2.95
C ARG A 360 -28.43 3.22 -1.47
N TRP A 361 -27.89 4.26 -0.84
CA TRP A 361 -27.53 4.29 0.57
C TRP A 361 -28.69 4.68 1.49
N GLY A 362 -29.92 4.84 0.94
CA GLY A 362 -31.14 5.03 1.71
C GLY A 362 -31.52 6.49 1.97
N ILE A 363 -30.85 7.43 1.33
CA ILE A 363 -31.21 8.85 1.45
C ILE A 363 -32.42 9.14 0.56
N ASP A 364 -33.45 9.78 1.15
CA ASP A 364 -34.68 10.14 0.45
C ASP A 364 -34.40 11.11 -0.72
N PRO A 365 -34.94 10.86 -1.93
CA PRO A 365 -34.75 11.72 -3.09
C PRO A 365 -35.16 13.19 -2.86
N SER A 366 -36.20 13.46 -2.06
CA SER A 366 -36.64 14.81 -1.75
C SER A 366 -35.59 15.56 -0.90
N ARG A 367 -34.93 14.85 0.00
CA ARG A 367 -33.83 15.38 0.79
C ARG A 367 -32.58 15.65 -0.06
N ILE A 368 -32.24 14.77 -1.00
CA ILE A 368 -31.16 15.01 -1.96
C ILE A 368 -31.42 16.28 -2.76
N ALA A 369 -32.65 16.43 -3.30
CA ALA A 369 -33.04 17.63 -4.04
C ALA A 369 -32.93 18.92 -3.20
N SER A 370 -33.35 18.86 -1.93
CA SER A 370 -33.24 19.98 -1.00
C SER A 370 -31.77 20.37 -0.72
N LEU A 371 -30.91 19.40 -0.45
CA LEU A 371 -29.47 19.61 -0.21
C LEU A 371 -28.75 20.16 -1.44
N ARG A 372 -29.13 19.71 -2.63
CA ARG A 372 -28.62 20.23 -3.89
C ARG A 372 -29.05 21.69 -4.09
N ALA A 373 -30.33 22.01 -3.86
CA ALA A 373 -30.84 23.38 -3.93
C ALA A 373 -30.16 24.32 -2.91
N ALA A 374 -29.77 23.79 -1.75
CA ALA A 374 -29.02 24.52 -0.76
C ALA A 374 -27.51 24.67 -1.07
N GLY A 375 -26.99 23.96 -2.09
CA GLY A 375 -25.57 23.99 -2.47
C GLY A 375 -24.67 23.06 -1.66
N ALA A 376 -25.23 22.17 -0.86
CA ALA A 376 -24.46 21.17 -0.10
C ALA A 376 -23.97 20.02 -0.97
N LEU A 377 -24.71 19.67 -2.05
CA LEU A 377 -24.37 18.63 -3.01
C LEU A 377 -24.08 19.22 -4.39
N GLY A 378 -23.08 18.65 -5.09
CA GLY A 378 -22.67 19.02 -6.44
C GLY A 378 -22.82 17.91 -7.46
#